data_9dee3ce67b95541fc58b50b62689c3f0
#
_entry.id   9dee3ce67b95541fc58b50b62689c3f0
#
_cell.length_a   1.000
_cell.length_b   1.000
_cell.length_c   1.000
_cell.angle_alpha   90.00
_cell.angle_beta   90.00
_cell.angle_gamma   90.00
#
_symmetry.space_group_name_H-M   'P 1'
#
loop_
_entity.id
_entity.type
_entity.pdbx_description
1 polymer ?
#
loop_
_entity_poly.entity_id
_entity_poly.type
_entity_poly.pdbx_seq_one_letter_code
_entity_poly.pdbx_strand_id
1 'polypeptide(L)'
;MKNYVVCLKWGDKYSAEYVNVLANMVSRNTTVPYEFVCFTDNSNGIQSGVRVLPVPKLPITGWWYKPYFFSPQLPIKGNILYFDLDVIIFENIDKLFTYNSDKFCIIRDFNRHIRQDWKKMNSSVWRMKSGTQDHVWTNFERDNFVVTKRLHGDQDWIYSQVRENFCFWPDEWIQSYKWEMRNKPPMSRINGVRNFNVPGEPIIKPETSVAVFHGEPHPHNSVDQWCKDNWK
;
A
#
# COMPACT_ATOMS: atom_id res chain seq x y z
N MET A 1 -4.90 22.46 1.20
CA MET A 1 -5.61 21.29 0.64
C MET A 1 -5.70 20.26 1.76
N LYS A 2 -6.82 19.54 1.89
CA LYS A 2 -7.00 18.52 2.92
C LYS A 2 -6.19 17.27 2.57
N ASN A 3 -5.52 16.67 3.57
CA ASN A 3 -4.83 15.40 3.41
C ASN A 3 -5.72 14.26 3.91
N TYR A 4 -5.65 13.15 3.19
CA TYR A 4 -6.29 11.90 3.55
C TYR A 4 -5.25 10.78 3.55
N VAL A 5 -5.30 9.96 4.58
CA VAL A 5 -4.66 8.64 4.54
C VAL A 5 -5.73 7.62 4.29
N VAL A 6 -5.57 6.79 3.27
CA VAL A 6 -6.61 5.86 2.85
C VAL A 6 -6.11 4.43 2.79
N CYS A 7 -6.99 3.49 3.10
CA CYS A 7 -6.78 2.07 2.90
C CYS A 7 -8.02 1.40 2.32
N LEU A 8 -7.84 0.18 1.82
CA LEU A 8 -8.89 -0.67 1.29
C LEU A 8 -8.96 -1.96 2.12
N LYS A 9 -10.12 -2.23 2.73
CA LYS A 9 -10.44 -3.52 3.34
C LYS A 9 -11.62 -4.12 2.59
N TRP A 10 -11.42 -5.27 1.95
CA TRP A 10 -12.47 -5.97 1.23
C TRP A 10 -12.45 -7.46 1.57
N GLY A 11 -13.65 -8.02 1.82
CA GLY A 11 -13.80 -9.43 2.21
C GLY A 11 -13.11 -9.76 3.54
N ASP A 12 -12.76 -11.03 3.72
CA ASP A 12 -12.31 -11.58 5.00
C ASP A 12 -10.80 -11.84 5.08
N LYS A 13 -10.05 -11.50 4.02
CA LYS A 13 -8.59 -11.72 4.01
C LYS A 13 -7.89 -10.98 5.15
N TYR A 14 -8.31 -9.76 5.42
CA TYR A 14 -7.80 -8.94 6.51
C TYR A 14 -8.94 -8.56 7.46
N SER A 15 -8.72 -8.74 8.77
CA SER A 15 -9.67 -8.33 9.80
C SER A 15 -9.70 -6.81 9.97
N ALA A 16 -10.66 -6.30 10.73
CA ALA A 16 -10.71 -4.88 11.11
C ALA A 16 -9.47 -4.45 11.91
N GLU A 17 -8.81 -5.37 12.61
CA GLU A 17 -7.56 -5.12 13.34
C GLU A 17 -6.48 -4.54 12.44
N TYR A 18 -6.35 -5.02 11.20
CA TYR A 18 -5.39 -4.46 10.25
C TYR A 18 -5.62 -2.98 9.95
N VAL A 19 -6.89 -2.58 9.84
CA VAL A 19 -7.25 -1.17 9.65
C VAL A 19 -6.91 -0.36 10.89
N ASN A 20 -7.24 -0.89 12.07
CA ASN A 20 -7.01 -0.23 13.36
C ASN A 20 -5.51 -0.05 13.62
N VAL A 21 -4.73 -1.10 13.42
CA VAL A 21 -3.26 -1.06 13.56
C VAL A 21 -2.64 -0.09 12.56
N LEU A 22 -3.08 -0.10 11.29
CA LEU A 22 -2.59 0.86 10.30
C LEU A 22 -2.91 2.30 10.73
N ALA A 23 -4.13 2.57 11.19
CA ALA A 23 -4.51 3.90 11.67
C ALA A 23 -3.66 4.35 12.87
N ASN A 24 -3.37 3.44 13.80
CA ASN A 24 -2.51 3.69 14.94
C ASN A 24 -1.05 3.97 14.50
N MET A 25 -0.51 3.18 13.58
CA MET A 25 0.85 3.40 13.04
C MET A 25 0.96 4.76 12.36
N VAL A 26 -0.03 5.14 11.55
CA VAL A 26 -0.08 6.47 10.92
C VAL A 26 -0.13 7.56 11.99
N SER A 27 -1.00 7.43 12.98
CA SER A 27 -1.14 8.43 14.06
C SER A 27 0.15 8.67 14.84
N ARG A 28 0.94 7.63 15.06
CA ARG A 28 2.23 7.74 15.77
C ARG A 28 3.35 8.34 14.92
N ASN A 29 3.25 8.23 13.60
CA ASN A 29 4.36 8.48 12.68
C ASN A 29 4.11 9.65 11.72
N THR A 30 3.12 10.54 11.99
CA THR A 30 2.95 11.78 11.22
C THR A 30 2.55 12.95 12.09
N THR A 31 3.08 14.12 11.76
CA THR A 31 2.66 15.41 12.33
C THR A 31 1.78 16.20 11.37
N VAL A 32 1.69 15.77 10.11
CA VAL A 32 0.84 16.39 9.11
C VAL A 32 -0.64 16.15 9.45
N PRO A 33 -1.49 17.19 9.52
CA PRO A 33 -2.93 17.00 9.72
C PRO A 33 -3.55 16.20 8.58
N TYR A 34 -4.32 15.18 8.91
CA TYR A 34 -4.99 14.29 7.94
C TYR A 34 -6.33 13.77 8.48
N GLU A 35 -7.13 13.19 7.59
CA GLU A 35 -8.26 12.34 7.93
C GLU A 35 -7.98 10.91 7.47
N PHE A 36 -8.14 9.92 8.38
CA PHE A 36 -7.97 8.51 8.03
C PHE A 36 -9.28 7.95 7.50
N VAL A 37 -9.25 7.34 6.32
CA VAL A 37 -10.44 6.83 5.61
C VAL A 37 -10.22 5.37 5.20
N CYS A 38 -11.10 4.48 5.64
CA CYS A 38 -11.13 3.09 5.19
C CYS A 38 -12.28 2.88 4.20
N PHE A 39 -11.96 2.44 3.00
CA PHE A 39 -12.98 1.96 2.06
C PHE A 39 -13.18 0.47 2.29
N THR A 40 -14.44 0.06 2.56
CA THR A 40 -14.72 -1.33 2.93
C THR A 40 -16.16 -1.75 2.57
N ASP A 41 -16.34 -3.03 2.41
CA ASP A 41 -17.65 -3.71 2.33
C ASP A 41 -18.20 -4.09 3.72
N ASN A 42 -17.33 -4.11 4.76
CA ASN A 42 -17.71 -4.47 6.13
C ASN A 42 -16.91 -3.63 7.16
N SER A 43 -17.63 -2.78 7.89
CA SER A 43 -17.08 -1.86 8.90
C SER A 43 -17.01 -2.43 10.31
N ASN A 44 -17.49 -3.64 10.54
CA ASN A 44 -17.56 -4.24 11.87
C ASN A 44 -16.14 -4.33 12.49
N GLY A 45 -15.99 -3.82 13.71
CA GLY A 45 -14.72 -3.85 14.46
C GLY A 45 -13.72 -2.75 14.09
N ILE A 46 -14.03 -1.88 13.12
CA ILE A 46 -13.18 -0.70 12.84
C ILE A 46 -13.37 0.33 13.95
N GLN A 47 -12.26 0.82 14.50
CA GLN A 47 -12.25 1.76 15.63
C GLN A 47 -12.88 3.12 15.29
N SER A 48 -13.40 3.80 16.31
CA SER A 48 -13.82 5.20 16.21
C SER A 48 -12.64 6.09 15.82
N GLY A 49 -12.89 7.11 14.99
CA GLY A 49 -11.84 7.98 14.45
C GLY A 49 -11.38 7.58 13.04
N VAL A 50 -11.65 6.37 12.60
CA VAL A 50 -11.52 5.97 11.20
C VAL A 50 -12.84 6.28 10.48
N ARG A 51 -12.80 7.17 9.49
CA ARG A 51 -13.97 7.38 8.62
C ARG A 51 -14.13 6.20 7.69
N VAL A 52 -15.28 5.56 7.74
CA VAL A 52 -15.61 4.43 6.85
C VAL A 52 -16.43 4.90 5.66
N LEU A 53 -16.04 4.45 4.47
CA LEU A 53 -16.78 4.68 3.23
C LEU A 53 -16.98 3.33 2.51
N PRO A 54 -18.13 3.13 1.85
CA PRO A 54 -18.38 1.90 1.11
C PRO A 54 -17.52 1.83 -0.15
N VAL A 55 -17.14 0.62 -0.54
CA VAL A 55 -16.62 0.34 -1.89
C VAL A 55 -17.77 0.39 -2.91
N PRO A 56 -17.50 0.73 -4.18
CA PRO A 56 -18.52 0.74 -5.21
C PRO A 56 -19.08 -0.68 -5.45
N LYS A 57 -20.37 -0.79 -5.78
CA LYS A 57 -21.00 -2.06 -6.13
C LYS A 57 -20.62 -2.45 -7.57
N LEU A 58 -19.54 -3.17 -7.72
CA LEU A 58 -19.03 -3.65 -9.01
C LEU A 58 -18.74 -5.15 -8.93
N PRO A 59 -18.80 -5.90 -10.05
CA PRO A 59 -18.46 -7.32 -10.11
C PRO A 59 -16.95 -7.57 -10.09
N ILE A 60 -16.24 -6.96 -9.13
CA ILE A 60 -14.80 -7.06 -8.93
C ILE A 60 -14.50 -7.46 -7.49
N THR A 61 -13.28 -7.93 -7.23
CA THR A 61 -12.89 -8.46 -5.92
C THR A 61 -11.48 -8.00 -5.52
N GLY A 62 -11.23 -7.94 -4.21
CA GLY A 62 -9.91 -7.75 -3.64
C GLY A 62 -9.24 -6.44 -4.11
N TRP A 63 -7.98 -6.55 -4.50
CA TRP A 63 -7.18 -5.40 -4.95
C TRP A 63 -7.72 -4.68 -6.20
N TRP A 64 -8.63 -5.30 -6.96
CA TRP A 64 -9.24 -4.65 -8.11
C TRP A 64 -10.14 -3.46 -7.75
N TYR A 65 -10.43 -3.22 -6.48
CA TYR A 65 -11.05 -1.98 -6.00
C TYR A 65 -10.07 -0.79 -5.94
N LYS A 66 -8.74 -0.99 -5.98
CA LYS A 66 -7.78 0.12 -5.94
C LYS A 66 -7.92 1.14 -7.08
N PRO A 67 -8.23 0.77 -8.35
CA PRO A 67 -8.51 1.73 -9.39
C PRO A 67 -9.62 2.74 -9.05
N TYR A 68 -10.56 2.38 -8.14
CA TYR A 68 -11.62 3.31 -7.70
C TYR A 68 -11.10 4.58 -7.02
N PHE A 69 -9.94 4.53 -6.39
CA PHE A 69 -9.34 5.73 -5.78
C PHE A 69 -9.01 6.83 -6.81
N PHE A 70 -8.92 6.47 -8.07
CA PHE A 70 -8.70 7.39 -9.20
C PHE A 70 -10.02 7.93 -9.78
N SER A 71 -11.16 7.55 -9.22
CA SER A 71 -12.47 7.94 -9.74
C SER A 71 -12.72 9.45 -9.57
N PRO A 72 -13.25 10.12 -10.61
CA PRO A 72 -13.75 11.48 -10.46
C PRO A 72 -14.93 11.57 -9.48
N GLN A 73 -15.64 10.47 -9.23
CA GLN A 73 -16.73 10.37 -8.25
C GLN A 73 -16.27 10.01 -6.83
N LEU A 74 -14.95 9.85 -6.61
CA LEU A 74 -14.45 9.54 -5.26
C LEU A 74 -14.95 10.57 -4.23
N PRO A 75 -15.57 10.14 -3.11
CA PRO A 75 -16.25 11.05 -2.16
C PRO A 75 -15.29 11.86 -1.27
N ILE A 76 -14.00 11.78 -1.52
CA ILE A 76 -12.96 12.58 -0.87
C ILE A 76 -12.18 13.37 -1.93
N LYS A 77 -11.86 14.63 -1.65
CA LYS A 77 -11.14 15.52 -2.57
C LYS A 77 -9.99 16.18 -1.84
N GLY A 78 -8.77 15.92 -2.30
CA GLY A 78 -7.56 16.45 -1.68
C GLY A 78 -6.31 15.69 -2.06
N ASN A 79 -5.33 15.73 -1.18
CA ASN A 79 -4.11 14.96 -1.27
C ASN A 79 -4.34 13.59 -0.61
N ILE A 80 -4.23 12.51 -1.36
CA ILE A 80 -4.57 11.15 -0.96
C ILE A 80 -3.27 10.34 -0.86
N LEU A 81 -2.93 9.89 0.35
CA LEU A 81 -1.85 8.96 0.62
C LEU A 81 -2.46 7.59 0.94
N TYR A 82 -2.21 6.61 0.08
CA TYR A 82 -2.73 5.26 0.19
C TYR A 82 -1.70 4.31 0.79
N PHE A 83 -2.16 3.42 1.66
CA PHE A 83 -1.41 2.27 2.15
C PHE A 83 -2.22 0.97 1.99
N ASP A 84 -1.55 -0.10 1.55
CA ASP A 84 -2.05 -1.46 1.76
C ASP A 84 -2.09 -1.78 3.26
N LEU A 85 -2.92 -2.75 3.64
CA LEU A 85 -3.09 -3.14 5.04
C LEU A 85 -1.90 -3.92 5.60
N ASP A 86 -1.13 -4.58 4.73
CA ASP A 86 0.01 -5.40 5.10
C ASP A 86 1.35 -4.63 5.04
N VAL A 87 1.36 -3.46 5.67
CA VAL A 87 2.57 -2.64 5.85
C VAL A 87 2.86 -2.44 7.34
N ILE A 88 4.11 -2.13 7.66
CA ILE A 88 4.53 -1.59 8.98
C ILE A 88 5.08 -0.19 8.74
N ILE A 89 4.49 0.80 9.41
CA ILE A 89 4.99 2.18 9.46
C ILE A 89 5.66 2.35 10.82
N PHE A 90 6.96 2.60 10.83
CA PHE A 90 7.76 2.61 12.06
C PHE A 90 8.57 3.88 12.27
N GLU A 91 8.66 4.74 11.25
CA GLU A 91 9.30 6.06 11.32
C GLU A 91 8.42 7.14 10.68
N ASN A 92 8.77 8.41 10.86
CA ASN A 92 8.00 9.55 10.37
C ASN A 92 7.75 9.48 8.85
N ILE A 93 6.49 9.68 8.46
CA ILE A 93 6.01 9.63 7.07
C ILE A 93 5.64 10.99 6.47
N ASP A 94 5.92 12.10 7.14
CA ASP A 94 5.55 13.44 6.66
C ASP A 94 6.10 13.74 5.26
N LYS A 95 7.29 13.23 4.96
CA LYS A 95 7.91 13.32 3.64
C LYS A 95 7.07 12.73 2.50
N LEU A 96 6.21 11.74 2.79
CA LEU A 96 5.32 11.15 1.78
C LEU A 96 4.18 12.10 1.38
N PHE A 97 3.82 13.07 2.21
CA PHE A 97 2.82 14.08 1.87
C PHE A 97 3.38 15.19 0.99
N THR A 98 4.66 15.50 1.09
CA THR A 98 5.26 16.71 0.52
C THR A 98 6.14 16.49 -0.68
N TYR A 99 6.74 15.30 -0.83
CA TYR A 99 7.67 14.98 -1.93
C TYR A 99 6.97 15.08 -3.30
N ASN A 100 7.47 15.91 -4.20
CA ASN A 100 6.92 16.12 -5.54
C ASN A 100 5.37 16.23 -5.52
N SER A 101 4.85 17.17 -4.72
CA SER A 101 3.43 17.25 -4.32
C SER A 101 2.43 17.43 -5.49
N ASP A 102 2.89 17.79 -6.65
CA ASP A 102 2.15 17.94 -7.91
C ASP A 102 2.07 16.65 -8.74
N LYS A 103 2.84 15.60 -8.37
CA LYS A 103 2.92 14.34 -9.11
C LYS A 103 2.21 13.19 -8.40
N PHE A 104 1.82 12.19 -9.18
CA PHE A 104 1.48 10.87 -8.65
C PHE A 104 2.78 10.18 -8.20
N CYS A 105 2.92 9.92 -6.91
CA CYS A 105 4.10 9.25 -6.36
C CYS A 105 3.75 7.82 -5.97
N ILE A 106 4.61 6.85 -6.33
CA ILE A 106 4.37 5.43 -6.14
C ILE A 106 5.69 4.69 -5.89
N ILE A 107 5.62 3.49 -5.34
CA ILE A 107 6.82 2.65 -5.16
C ILE A 107 7.32 2.16 -6.51
N ARG A 108 8.63 2.22 -6.74
CA ARG A 108 9.30 1.42 -7.76
C ARG A 108 9.34 -0.03 -7.28
N ASP A 109 8.74 -0.95 -8.06
CA ASP A 109 8.56 -2.34 -7.67
C ASP A 109 9.83 -3.00 -7.13
N PHE A 110 9.65 -3.85 -6.14
CA PHE A 110 10.75 -4.43 -5.36
C PHE A 110 11.64 -5.41 -6.13
N ASN A 111 11.30 -5.81 -7.36
CA ASN A 111 12.25 -6.50 -8.24
C ASN A 111 13.49 -5.64 -8.55
N ARG A 112 13.47 -4.33 -8.22
CA ARG A 112 14.61 -3.44 -8.25
C ARG A 112 15.82 -3.96 -7.47
N HIS A 113 15.61 -4.80 -6.44
CA HIS A 113 16.71 -5.37 -5.64
C HIS A 113 17.52 -6.42 -6.43
N ILE A 114 16.94 -7.02 -7.47
CA ILE A 114 17.62 -7.96 -8.38
C ILE A 114 18.03 -7.26 -9.67
N ARG A 115 17.17 -6.35 -10.17
CA ARG A 115 17.34 -5.64 -11.44
C ARG A 115 17.26 -4.14 -11.21
N GLN A 116 18.40 -3.48 -11.17
CA GLN A 116 18.47 -2.04 -10.92
C GLN A 116 17.73 -1.18 -11.96
N ASP A 117 17.60 -1.67 -13.20
CA ASP A 117 16.86 -1.04 -14.28
C ASP A 117 15.34 -1.29 -14.25
N TRP A 118 14.84 -2.02 -13.24
CA TRP A 118 13.42 -2.34 -13.11
C TRP A 118 12.58 -1.10 -12.82
N LYS A 119 11.65 -0.77 -13.71
CA LYS A 119 10.85 0.46 -13.66
C LYS A 119 9.35 0.22 -13.53
N LYS A 120 8.92 -1.00 -13.19
CA LYS A 120 7.51 -1.24 -12.88
C LYS A 120 7.12 -0.63 -11.54
N MET A 121 5.82 -0.44 -11.35
CA MET A 121 5.23 0.11 -10.14
C MET A 121 4.81 -1.00 -9.18
N ASN A 122 4.87 -0.72 -7.87
CA ASN A 122 4.19 -1.49 -6.83
C ASN A 122 3.16 -0.60 -6.15
N SER A 123 1.93 -1.06 -6.05
CA SER A 123 0.76 -0.27 -5.63
C SER A 123 0.48 -0.29 -4.12
N SER A 124 1.42 -0.76 -3.30
CA SER A 124 1.19 -0.87 -1.84
C SER A 124 1.22 0.47 -1.12
N VAL A 125 2.00 1.44 -1.61
CA VAL A 125 2.00 2.82 -1.10
C VAL A 125 2.11 3.79 -2.26
N TRP A 126 1.18 4.73 -2.33
CA TRP A 126 1.22 5.79 -3.33
C TRP A 126 0.51 7.05 -2.83
N ARG A 127 0.83 8.19 -3.43
CA ARG A 127 0.17 9.46 -3.16
C ARG A 127 -0.19 10.17 -4.45
N MET A 128 -1.39 10.74 -4.47
CA MET A 128 -1.85 11.60 -5.57
C MET A 128 -2.75 12.73 -5.07
N LYS A 129 -2.90 13.73 -5.89
CA LYS A 129 -3.97 14.72 -5.79
C LYS A 129 -5.20 14.18 -6.51
N SER A 130 -6.36 14.16 -5.84
CA SER A 130 -7.60 13.69 -6.48
C SER A 130 -7.90 14.48 -7.76
N GLY A 131 -8.38 13.78 -8.79
CA GLY A 131 -8.71 14.39 -10.09
C GLY A 131 -7.53 14.58 -11.05
N THR A 132 -6.35 14.02 -10.73
CA THR A 132 -5.17 14.18 -11.60
C THR A 132 -4.89 12.98 -12.51
N GLN A 133 -5.47 11.81 -12.22
CA GLN A 133 -5.25 10.56 -12.95
C GLN A 133 -6.60 9.84 -13.21
N ASP A 134 -7.67 10.59 -13.46
CA ASP A 134 -9.04 10.03 -13.56
C ASP A 134 -9.18 8.96 -14.65
N HIS A 135 -8.36 9.03 -15.70
CA HIS A 135 -8.36 8.04 -16.78
C HIS A 135 -8.03 6.62 -16.31
N VAL A 136 -7.28 6.47 -15.20
CA VAL A 136 -7.01 5.14 -14.61
C VAL A 136 -8.32 4.46 -14.23
N TRP A 137 -9.27 5.21 -13.64
CA TRP A 137 -10.58 4.69 -13.30
C TRP A 137 -11.51 4.60 -14.50
N THR A 138 -11.65 5.67 -15.29
CA THR A 138 -12.63 5.70 -16.36
C THR A 138 -12.40 4.60 -17.41
N ASN A 139 -11.14 4.30 -17.70
CA ASN A 139 -10.77 3.16 -18.55
C ASN A 139 -11.03 1.82 -17.86
N PHE A 140 -10.74 1.71 -16.55
CA PHE A 140 -11.01 0.49 -15.80
C PHE A 140 -12.50 0.19 -15.70
N GLU A 141 -13.31 1.17 -15.35
CA GLU A 141 -14.76 1.03 -15.21
C GLU A 141 -15.41 0.50 -16.49
N ARG A 142 -14.95 0.98 -17.64
CA ARG A 142 -15.41 0.53 -18.96
C ARG A 142 -14.99 -0.91 -19.26
N ASP A 143 -13.76 -1.27 -18.96
CA ASP A 143 -13.11 -2.49 -19.46
C ASP A 143 -12.77 -3.51 -18.35
N ASN A 144 -13.28 -3.33 -17.10
CA ASN A 144 -12.88 -4.09 -15.92
C ASN A 144 -12.95 -5.61 -16.11
N PHE A 145 -13.97 -6.13 -16.78
CA PHE A 145 -14.14 -7.55 -17.04
C PHE A 145 -12.98 -8.13 -17.87
N VAL A 146 -12.49 -7.39 -18.85
CA VAL A 146 -11.35 -7.81 -19.69
C VAL A 146 -10.04 -7.63 -18.92
N VAL A 147 -9.89 -6.50 -18.25
CA VAL A 147 -8.69 -6.14 -17.49
C VAL A 147 -8.40 -7.17 -16.39
N THR A 148 -9.41 -7.52 -15.60
CA THR A 148 -9.26 -8.46 -14.48
C THR A 148 -8.93 -9.89 -14.90
N LYS A 149 -9.21 -10.26 -16.16
CA LYS A 149 -8.84 -11.56 -16.74
C LYS A 149 -7.45 -11.56 -17.37
N ARG A 150 -6.97 -10.42 -17.84
CA ARG A 150 -5.72 -10.30 -18.59
C ARG A 150 -4.50 -9.95 -17.72
N LEU A 151 -4.72 -9.23 -16.63
CA LEU A 151 -3.65 -8.74 -15.79
C LEU A 151 -3.64 -9.48 -14.44
N HIS A 152 -2.47 -9.58 -13.83
CA HIS A 152 -2.31 -10.26 -12.55
C HIS A 152 -2.84 -9.43 -11.37
N GLY A 153 -2.87 -8.10 -11.48
CA GLY A 153 -3.33 -7.26 -10.40
C GLY A 153 -3.45 -5.78 -10.79
N ASP A 154 -3.93 -5.01 -9.84
CA ASP A 154 -4.15 -3.57 -9.94
C ASP A 154 -2.87 -2.80 -10.28
N GLN A 155 -1.72 -3.24 -9.77
CA GLN A 155 -0.44 -2.56 -10.07
C GLN A 155 -0.06 -2.64 -11.55
N ASP A 156 -0.34 -3.77 -12.23
CA ASP A 156 -0.10 -3.90 -13.67
C ASP A 156 -1.04 -2.97 -14.45
N TRP A 157 -2.28 -2.83 -13.97
CA TRP A 157 -3.24 -1.88 -14.55
C TRP A 157 -2.77 -0.44 -14.36
N ILE A 158 -2.49 0.00 -13.14
CA ILE A 158 -2.01 1.34 -12.83
C ILE A 158 -0.77 1.66 -13.66
N TYR A 159 0.20 0.75 -13.70
CA TYR A 159 1.41 0.90 -14.51
C TYR A 159 1.12 1.07 -16.00
N SER A 160 0.13 0.35 -16.53
CA SER A 160 -0.27 0.45 -17.94
C SER A 160 -0.93 1.79 -18.29
N GLN A 161 -1.59 2.43 -17.32
CA GLN A 161 -2.37 3.64 -17.52
C GLN A 161 -1.56 4.92 -17.24
N VAL A 162 -0.78 4.93 -16.17
CA VAL A 162 -0.01 6.11 -15.76
C VAL A 162 1.17 6.30 -16.70
N ARG A 163 1.17 7.39 -17.49
CA ARG A 163 2.20 7.69 -18.50
C ARG A 163 3.06 8.88 -18.11
N GLU A 164 2.46 9.89 -17.53
CA GLU A 164 3.06 11.20 -17.26
C GLU A 164 2.70 11.67 -15.85
N ASN A 165 3.36 12.71 -15.40
CA ASN A 165 3.11 13.34 -14.10
C ASN A 165 3.18 12.36 -12.92
N PHE A 166 4.12 11.41 -12.98
CA PHE A 166 4.41 10.52 -11.87
C PHE A 166 5.88 10.55 -11.48
N CYS A 167 6.17 10.08 -10.29
CA CYS A 167 7.52 9.81 -9.83
C CYS A 167 7.54 8.56 -8.94
N PHE A 168 8.69 7.94 -8.85
CA PHE A 168 8.91 6.95 -7.80
C PHE A 168 9.32 7.65 -6.51
N TRP A 169 8.90 7.07 -5.37
CA TRP A 169 9.54 7.38 -4.10
C TRP A 169 11.04 7.08 -4.17
N PRO A 170 11.90 7.80 -3.42
CA PRO A 170 13.24 7.30 -3.16
C PRO A 170 13.18 5.87 -2.62
N ASP A 171 13.96 4.97 -3.19
CA ASP A 171 13.86 3.53 -2.94
C ASP A 171 14.06 3.15 -1.47
N GLU A 172 14.88 3.93 -0.75
CA GLU A 172 15.18 3.73 0.66
C GLU A 172 14.02 4.08 1.60
N TRP A 173 13.05 4.90 1.19
CA TRP A 173 11.96 5.34 2.07
C TRP A 173 10.95 4.23 2.37
N ILE A 174 10.72 3.36 1.37
CA ILE A 174 9.75 2.28 1.44
C ILE A 174 10.41 1.02 0.90
N GLN A 175 10.59 0.04 1.78
CA GLN A 175 11.33 -1.17 1.45
C GLN A 175 10.47 -2.42 1.58
N SER A 176 10.78 -3.43 0.78
CA SER A 176 10.23 -4.77 0.99
C SER A 176 10.85 -5.38 2.24
N TYR A 177 9.98 -5.73 3.20
CA TYR A 177 10.43 -6.41 4.41
C TYR A 177 11.24 -7.68 4.07
N LYS A 178 10.70 -8.53 3.21
CA LYS A 178 11.29 -9.83 2.89
C LYS A 178 12.52 -9.77 2.00
N TRP A 179 12.54 -8.88 1.01
CA TRP A 179 13.56 -8.88 -0.03
C TRP A 179 14.68 -7.87 0.19
N GLU A 180 14.38 -6.77 0.87
CA GLU A 180 15.33 -5.68 1.05
C GLU A 180 15.77 -5.50 2.51
N MET A 181 14.85 -5.66 3.47
CA MET A 181 15.17 -5.47 4.89
C MET A 181 15.72 -6.75 5.53
N ARG A 182 15.15 -7.91 5.21
CA ARG A 182 15.68 -9.20 5.68
C ARG A 182 16.78 -9.74 4.77
N ASN A 183 17.91 -9.10 4.84
CA ASN A 183 19.05 -9.39 3.98
C ASN A 183 19.75 -10.73 4.29
N LYS A 184 19.48 -11.36 5.41
CA LYS A 184 20.16 -12.62 5.70
C LYS A 184 19.27 -13.67 6.33
N PRO A 185 19.59 -14.86 5.83
CA PRO A 185 18.93 -16.09 6.09
C PRO A 185 19.32 -16.58 7.46
N PRO A 186 18.82 -17.73 7.83
CA PRO A 186 18.64 -18.74 6.80
C PRO A 186 17.21 -18.67 6.25
N MET A 187 17.10 -18.32 5.00
CA MET A 187 15.91 -18.65 4.27
C MET A 187 15.91 -20.16 4.09
N SER A 188 15.30 -20.88 5.01
CA SER A 188 15.04 -22.29 4.80
C SER A 188 14.13 -22.45 3.59
N ARG A 189 14.39 -23.45 2.77
CA ARG A 189 13.46 -23.82 1.71
C ARG A 189 12.60 -24.99 2.23
N ILE A 190 11.29 -24.78 2.27
CA ILE A 190 10.33 -25.84 2.49
C ILE A 190 9.73 -26.19 1.14
N ASN A 191 9.90 -27.44 0.68
CA ASN A 191 9.44 -27.92 -0.63
C ASN A 191 9.91 -27.05 -1.79
N GLY A 192 11.15 -26.53 -1.74
CA GLY A 192 11.71 -25.68 -2.79
C GLY A 192 11.27 -24.20 -2.72
N VAL A 193 10.31 -23.86 -1.89
CA VAL A 193 9.81 -22.49 -1.71
C VAL A 193 10.60 -21.80 -0.59
N ARG A 194 10.98 -20.55 -0.81
CA ARG A 194 11.64 -19.73 0.22
C ARG A 194 10.69 -19.50 1.40
N ASN A 195 11.12 -19.90 2.58
CA ASN A 195 10.41 -19.59 3.81
C ASN A 195 11.03 -18.37 4.47
N PHE A 196 10.28 -17.28 4.54
CA PHE A 196 10.68 -16.04 5.21
C PHE A 196 10.23 -15.99 6.68
N ASN A 197 9.44 -16.95 7.13
CA ASN A 197 8.92 -16.98 8.49
C ASN A 197 9.87 -17.76 9.42
N VAL A 198 11.10 -17.33 9.48
CA VAL A 198 12.14 -17.78 10.41
C VAL A 198 12.65 -16.56 11.18
N PRO A 199 13.02 -16.69 12.47
CA PRO A 199 13.48 -15.56 13.27
C PRO A 199 14.65 -14.83 12.63
N GLY A 200 14.61 -13.49 12.67
CA GLY A 200 15.67 -12.62 12.16
C GLY A 200 15.44 -11.17 12.54
N GLU A 201 16.45 -10.37 12.30
CA GLU A 201 16.40 -8.93 12.52
C GLU A 201 16.42 -8.21 11.17
N PRO A 202 15.58 -7.18 10.95
CA PRO A 202 15.64 -6.39 9.74
C PRO A 202 16.88 -5.49 9.72
N ILE A 203 17.47 -5.33 8.55
CA ILE A 203 18.47 -4.29 8.31
C ILE A 203 17.73 -3.07 7.79
N ILE A 204 17.63 -2.07 8.66
CA ILE A 204 16.92 -0.83 8.35
C ILE A 204 17.92 0.16 7.76
N LYS A 205 17.70 0.58 6.53
CA LYS A 205 18.51 1.65 5.93
C LYS A 205 18.11 3.01 6.52
N PRO A 206 19.02 3.97 6.57
CA PRO A 206 18.66 5.35 6.85
C PRO A 206 17.47 5.80 5.97
N GLU A 207 16.62 6.68 6.48
CA GLU A 207 15.43 7.21 5.79
C GLU A 207 14.27 6.22 5.54
N THR A 208 14.41 4.92 5.87
CA THR A 208 13.30 3.98 5.73
C THR A 208 12.22 4.26 6.79
N SER A 209 11.00 4.46 6.33
CA SER A 209 9.85 4.71 7.22
C SER A 209 8.78 3.62 7.13
N VAL A 210 8.76 2.87 6.02
CA VAL A 210 7.71 1.89 5.75
C VAL A 210 8.30 0.58 5.26
N ALA A 211 7.86 -0.52 5.88
CA ALA A 211 8.13 -1.88 5.44
C ALA A 211 6.88 -2.47 4.80
N VAL A 212 6.99 -2.97 3.57
CA VAL A 212 5.89 -3.59 2.82
C VAL A 212 6.00 -5.10 2.87
N PHE A 213 4.91 -5.75 3.28
CA PHE A 213 4.78 -7.21 3.30
C PHE A 213 3.95 -7.65 2.09
N HIS A 214 4.55 -8.32 1.15
CA HIS A 214 3.85 -8.84 -0.03
C HIS A 214 3.77 -10.38 0.05
N GLY A 215 2.60 -10.89 0.43
CA GLY A 215 2.38 -12.31 0.74
C GLY A 215 2.99 -12.73 2.08
N GLU A 216 3.08 -14.03 2.33
CA GLU A 216 3.55 -14.58 3.62
C GLU A 216 5.05 -14.33 3.89
N PRO A 217 5.43 -14.15 5.18
CA PRO A 217 4.52 -13.87 6.29
C PRO A 217 3.88 -12.49 6.15
N HIS A 218 2.68 -12.32 6.73
CA HIS A 218 2.08 -11.01 6.97
C HIS A 218 2.61 -10.42 8.28
N PRO A 219 2.40 -9.10 8.56
CA PRO A 219 2.86 -8.50 9.81
C PRO A 219 2.42 -9.24 11.07
N HIS A 220 1.13 -9.63 11.14
CA HIS A 220 0.54 -10.26 12.33
C HIS A 220 1.10 -11.64 12.66
N ASN A 221 1.52 -12.41 11.67
CA ASN A 221 2.03 -13.77 11.85
C ASN A 221 3.55 -13.90 11.66
N SER A 222 4.24 -12.77 11.53
CA SER A 222 5.69 -12.77 11.51
C SER A 222 6.26 -13.23 12.86
N VAL A 223 7.26 -14.09 12.82
CA VAL A 223 7.96 -14.56 14.03
C VAL A 223 8.96 -13.54 14.55
N ASP A 224 9.31 -12.53 13.77
CA ASP A 224 10.30 -11.51 14.11
C ASP A 224 9.80 -10.60 15.23
N GLN A 225 10.62 -10.40 16.26
CA GLN A 225 10.26 -9.52 17.37
C GLN A 225 10.05 -8.08 16.90
N TRP A 226 10.87 -7.61 15.96
CA TRP A 226 10.73 -6.29 15.37
C TRP A 226 9.33 -6.05 14.78
N CYS A 227 8.75 -7.05 14.09
CA CYS A 227 7.40 -6.93 13.56
C CYS A 227 6.36 -6.77 14.66
N LYS A 228 6.47 -7.58 15.73
CA LYS A 228 5.56 -7.53 16.89
C LYS A 228 5.64 -6.19 17.62
N ASP A 229 6.83 -5.60 17.71
CA ASP A 229 7.06 -4.34 18.39
C ASP A 229 6.52 -3.14 17.58
N ASN A 230 6.43 -3.24 16.28
CA ASN A 230 6.06 -2.13 15.40
C ASN A 230 4.64 -2.23 14.82
N TRP A 231 4.09 -3.44 14.67
CA TRP A 231 2.73 -3.66 14.17
C TRP A 231 1.71 -3.61 15.32
N LYS A 232 1.29 -2.41 15.73
CA LYS A 232 0.39 -2.17 16.87
C LYS A 232 -0.29 -0.80 16.81
#